data_171e882c25fe14c41a5f5e7d99b7b168
#
_entry.id   171e882c25fe14c41a5f5e7d99b7b168
#
_cell.length_a   1.000
_cell.length_b   1.000
_cell.length_c   1.000
_cell.angle_alpha   90.00
_cell.angle_beta   90.00
_cell.angle_gamma   90.00
#
_symmetry.space_group_name_H-M   'P 1'
#
loop_
_entity.id
_entity.type
_entity.pdbx_description
1 polymer ?
#
loop_
_entity_poly.entity_id
_entity_poly.type
_entity_poly.pdbx_seq_one_letter_code
_entity_poly.pdbx_strand_id
1 'polypeptide(L)'
;MELAENFLQTKENLELRLVYGGYPQVITASSSKEQTAILSSIRDGYLLKDILELDNQKDSLFVFNLLRLIAFQIGNDISFSELASKLNVNKKTVMRYLELLEKCYVIFSLHGFSRNLRNEYTKSPRYYFWDNGIRNVLISNFNSLNLRDDIGKLWENYCISERLKKNHYRQQMVNHYFWRTYDKKEIDLIEEAGGSLTGFEFKWAESKPKIPKHFLNSYDHSEFKVINRENYLDFIA
;
A
#
# COMPACT_ATOMS: atom_id res chain seq x y z
N MET A 1 -22.24 5.92 13.97
CA MET A 1 -20.85 5.64 13.55
C MET A 1 -20.74 4.22 13.04
N GLU A 2 -21.22 3.24 13.78
CA GLU A 2 -21.22 1.80 13.42
C GLU A 2 -21.96 1.46 12.10
N LEU A 3 -23.05 2.16 11.77
CA LEU A 3 -23.80 1.98 10.51
C LEU A 3 -23.03 2.49 9.27
N ALA A 4 -22.21 3.53 9.41
CA ALA A 4 -21.38 4.03 8.32
C ALA A 4 -20.18 3.10 8.06
N GLU A 5 -19.57 2.54 9.10
CA GLU A 5 -18.48 1.58 9.00
C GLU A 5 -18.94 0.27 8.31
N ASN A 6 -20.13 -0.25 8.67
CA ASN A 6 -20.70 -1.44 8.05
C ASN A 6 -21.06 -1.23 6.58
N PHE A 7 -21.62 -0.06 6.21
CA PHE A 7 -21.93 0.25 4.81
C PHE A 7 -20.67 0.38 3.94
N LEU A 8 -19.58 0.84 4.54
CA LEU A 8 -18.33 1.07 3.84
C LEU A 8 -17.53 -0.22 3.55
N GLN A 9 -17.76 -1.30 4.28
CA GLN A 9 -16.97 -2.55 4.21
C GLN A 9 -17.74 -3.74 3.62
N THR A 10 -18.86 -3.52 2.93
CA THR A 10 -19.60 -4.62 2.30
C THR A 10 -18.84 -5.20 1.10
N LYS A 11 -18.99 -6.51 0.87
CA LYS A 11 -18.42 -7.20 -0.30
C LYS A 11 -18.86 -6.56 -1.64
N GLU A 12 -20.05 -5.99 -1.69
CA GLU A 12 -20.62 -5.32 -2.87
C GLU A 12 -19.85 -4.08 -3.30
N ASN A 13 -19.22 -3.38 -2.34
CA ASN A 13 -18.45 -2.16 -2.60
C ASN A 13 -16.94 -2.41 -2.80
N LEU A 14 -16.49 -3.67 -2.69
CA LEU A 14 -15.06 -3.99 -2.75
C LEU A 14 -14.41 -3.55 -4.08
N GLU A 15 -15.06 -3.83 -5.21
CA GLU A 15 -14.51 -3.45 -6.52
C GLU A 15 -14.40 -1.94 -6.69
N LEU A 16 -15.41 -1.18 -6.21
CA LEU A 16 -15.38 0.28 -6.21
C LEU A 16 -14.21 0.81 -5.36
N ARG A 17 -13.96 0.18 -4.21
CA ARG A 17 -12.84 0.56 -3.33
C ARG A 17 -11.48 0.25 -3.93
N LEU A 18 -11.35 -0.85 -4.65
CA LEU A 18 -10.11 -1.19 -5.35
C LEU A 18 -9.83 -0.20 -6.49
N VAL A 19 -10.86 0.29 -7.18
CA VAL A 19 -10.71 1.21 -8.30
C VAL A 19 -10.68 2.68 -7.88
N TYR A 20 -11.61 3.10 -7.01
CA TYR A 20 -11.79 4.53 -6.66
C TYR A 20 -11.33 4.87 -5.23
N GLY A 21 -10.93 3.88 -4.43
CA GLY A 21 -10.45 4.11 -3.06
C GLY A 21 -11.55 4.33 -2.03
N GLY A 22 -11.16 4.88 -0.89
CA GLY A 22 -11.98 5.02 0.30
C GLY A 22 -12.21 6.46 0.78
N TYR A 23 -11.87 7.48 0.01
CA TYR A 23 -12.15 8.87 0.39
C TYR A 23 -13.67 9.12 0.51
N PRO A 24 -14.15 9.74 1.62
CA PRO A 24 -15.58 9.93 1.87
C PRO A 24 -16.31 10.60 0.70
N GLN A 25 -15.75 11.66 0.13
CA GLN A 25 -16.34 12.36 -1.01
C GLN A 25 -16.43 11.47 -2.26
N VAL A 26 -15.47 10.57 -2.47
CA VAL A 26 -15.45 9.64 -3.60
C VAL A 26 -16.50 8.55 -3.43
N ILE A 27 -16.67 8.04 -2.20
CA ILE A 27 -17.65 6.99 -1.89
C ILE A 27 -19.08 7.51 -2.05
N THR A 28 -19.34 8.76 -1.68
CA THR A 28 -20.67 9.39 -1.76
C THR A 28 -21.01 9.97 -3.13
N ALA A 29 -20.06 9.99 -4.06
CA ALA A 29 -20.28 10.48 -5.42
C ALA A 29 -21.26 9.60 -6.20
N SER A 30 -22.11 10.23 -7.01
CA SER A 30 -23.22 9.60 -7.70
C SER A 30 -22.82 8.86 -8.99
N SER A 31 -21.60 9.07 -9.48
CA SER A 31 -21.12 8.47 -10.74
C SER A 31 -19.60 8.30 -10.77
N SER A 32 -19.12 7.34 -11.58
CA SER A 32 -17.69 7.13 -11.81
C SER A 32 -16.98 8.34 -12.41
N LYS A 33 -17.70 9.17 -13.18
CA LYS A 33 -17.17 10.44 -13.70
C LYS A 33 -16.91 11.42 -12.58
N GLU A 34 -17.83 11.54 -11.63
CA GLU A 34 -17.70 12.40 -10.46
C GLU A 34 -16.60 11.90 -9.53
N GLN A 35 -16.54 10.59 -9.27
CA GLN A 35 -15.46 9.96 -8.49
C GLN A 35 -14.08 10.28 -9.06
N THR A 36 -13.92 10.16 -10.38
CA THR A 36 -12.67 10.49 -11.08
C THR A 36 -12.34 11.99 -10.98
N ALA A 37 -13.34 12.85 -11.10
CA ALA A 37 -13.14 14.30 -10.97
C ALA A 37 -12.70 14.70 -9.56
N ILE A 38 -13.30 14.12 -8.52
CA ILE A 38 -12.91 14.34 -7.12
C ILE A 38 -11.47 13.87 -6.89
N LEU A 39 -11.11 12.67 -7.34
CA LEU A 39 -9.74 12.14 -7.19
C LEU A 39 -8.72 13.02 -7.94
N SER A 40 -9.07 13.52 -9.11
CA SER A 40 -8.22 14.46 -9.84
C SER A 40 -8.02 15.76 -9.07
N SER A 41 -9.08 16.28 -8.46
CA SER A 41 -8.99 17.48 -7.60
C SER A 41 -8.14 17.26 -6.36
N ILE A 42 -8.23 16.08 -5.72
CA ILE A 42 -7.37 15.72 -4.58
C ILE A 42 -5.91 15.65 -5.04
N ARG A 43 -5.63 15.00 -6.17
CA ARG A 43 -4.27 14.93 -6.73
C ARG A 43 -3.70 16.32 -6.98
N ASP A 44 -4.42 17.18 -7.68
CA ASP A 44 -3.92 18.47 -8.14
C ASP A 44 -3.87 19.51 -7.01
N GLY A 45 -4.84 19.50 -6.09
CA GLY A 45 -4.89 20.38 -4.94
C GLY A 45 -3.94 19.93 -3.81
N TYR A 46 -4.25 18.79 -3.21
CA TYR A 46 -3.54 18.32 -2.01
C TYR A 46 -2.15 17.75 -2.32
N LEU A 47 -2.04 16.80 -3.28
CA LEU A 47 -0.78 16.11 -3.49
C LEU A 47 0.29 16.98 -4.17
N LEU A 48 -0.11 17.80 -5.14
CA LEU A 48 0.85 18.54 -5.96
C LEU A 48 1.04 19.99 -5.50
N LYS A 49 0.09 20.57 -4.81
CA LYS A 49 0.18 21.95 -4.33
C LYS A 49 0.60 22.00 -2.86
N ASP A 50 -0.20 21.44 -1.96
CA ASP A 50 -0.01 21.60 -0.52
C ASP A 50 1.29 20.92 -0.04
N ILE A 51 1.64 19.74 -0.59
CA ILE A 51 2.89 19.04 -0.25
C ILE A 51 4.12 19.84 -0.67
N LEU A 52 4.05 20.53 -1.82
CA LEU A 52 5.16 21.35 -2.31
C LEU A 52 5.34 22.65 -1.52
N GLU A 53 4.25 23.23 -1.01
CA GLU A 53 4.32 24.39 -0.15
C GLU A 53 5.08 24.10 1.15
N LEU A 54 4.99 22.86 1.66
CA LEU A 54 5.73 22.41 2.86
C LEU A 54 7.25 22.34 2.67
N ASP A 55 7.73 22.16 1.46
CA ASP A 55 9.18 21.98 1.18
C ASP A 55 9.83 23.22 0.51
N ASN A 56 9.12 24.36 0.36
CA ASN A 56 9.60 25.56 -0.35
C ASN A 56 10.17 25.30 -1.76
N GLN A 57 9.88 24.15 -2.36
CA GLN A 57 10.33 23.78 -3.70
C GLN A 57 9.11 23.61 -4.63
N LYS A 58 9.20 24.22 -5.81
CA LYS A 58 8.08 24.38 -6.75
C LYS A 58 8.04 23.33 -7.87
N ASP A 59 8.72 22.19 -7.74
CA ASP A 59 8.74 21.20 -8.82
C ASP A 59 7.62 20.14 -8.66
N SER A 60 6.39 20.57 -8.97
CA SER A 60 5.21 19.70 -8.99
C SER A 60 5.35 18.54 -9.98
N LEU A 61 6.05 18.76 -11.09
CA LEU A 61 6.25 17.73 -12.11
C LEU A 61 7.17 16.60 -11.58
N PHE A 62 8.21 16.95 -10.81
CA PHE A 62 9.06 15.97 -10.17
C PHE A 62 8.28 15.09 -9.19
N VAL A 63 7.50 15.69 -8.28
CA VAL A 63 6.70 14.94 -7.30
C VAL A 63 5.67 14.04 -8.00
N PHE A 64 5.00 14.56 -9.01
CA PHE A 64 4.05 13.79 -9.81
C PHE A 64 4.73 12.58 -10.50
N ASN A 65 5.88 12.78 -11.14
CA ASN A 65 6.61 11.72 -11.80
C ASN A 65 7.15 10.69 -10.80
N LEU A 66 7.63 11.11 -9.62
CA LEU A 66 8.04 10.23 -8.55
C LEU A 66 6.87 9.34 -8.08
N LEU A 67 5.73 9.94 -7.78
CA LEU A 67 4.52 9.22 -7.37
C LEU A 67 4.03 8.25 -8.45
N ARG A 68 4.08 8.64 -9.73
CA ARG A 68 3.74 7.73 -10.84
C ARG A 68 4.67 6.52 -10.92
N LEU A 69 5.97 6.72 -10.75
CA LEU A 69 6.93 5.62 -10.73
C LEU A 69 6.67 4.65 -9.57
N ILE A 70 6.33 5.18 -8.39
CA ILE A 70 5.92 4.36 -7.24
C ILE A 70 4.59 3.63 -7.52
N ALA A 71 3.60 4.31 -8.13
CA ALA A 71 2.30 3.73 -8.47
C ALA A 71 2.40 2.55 -9.44
N PHE A 72 3.34 2.61 -10.41
CA PHE A 72 3.63 1.50 -11.32
C PHE A 72 4.39 0.35 -10.66
N GLN A 73 5.15 0.62 -9.60
CA GLN A 73 5.98 -0.35 -8.89
C GLN A 73 5.40 -0.72 -7.50
N ILE A 74 4.11 -0.43 -7.28
CA ILE A 74 3.45 -0.69 -6.00
C ILE A 74 3.68 -2.12 -5.52
N GLY A 75 4.10 -2.28 -4.25
CA GLY A 75 4.39 -3.57 -3.64
C GLY A 75 5.63 -4.29 -4.20
N ASN A 76 6.45 -3.63 -5.01
CA ASN A 76 7.75 -4.14 -5.45
C ASN A 76 8.88 -3.48 -4.70
N ASP A 77 10.04 -4.14 -4.67
CA ASP A 77 11.26 -3.59 -4.08
C ASP A 77 11.70 -2.33 -4.84
N ILE A 78 11.90 -1.20 -4.16
CA ILE A 78 12.25 0.07 -4.78
C ILE A 78 13.76 0.32 -4.72
N SER A 79 14.35 0.58 -5.87
CA SER A 79 15.73 1.07 -5.97
C SER A 79 15.75 2.60 -6.04
N PHE A 80 16.20 3.25 -4.97
CA PHE A 80 16.35 4.72 -4.93
C PHE A 80 17.31 5.25 -6.01
N SER A 81 18.34 4.46 -6.38
CA SER A 81 19.28 4.83 -7.42
C SER A 81 18.64 4.77 -8.81
N GLU A 82 17.78 3.79 -9.06
CA GLU A 82 17.01 3.70 -10.31
C GLU A 82 16.01 4.86 -10.44
N LEU A 83 15.26 5.16 -9.37
CA LEU A 83 14.35 6.32 -9.36
C LEU A 83 15.10 7.63 -9.60
N ALA A 84 16.25 7.81 -8.94
CA ALA A 84 17.08 9.00 -9.10
C ALA A 84 17.56 9.18 -10.55
N SER A 85 18.00 8.08 -11.18
CA SER A 85 18.40 8.08 -12.59
C SER A 85 17.24 8.43 -13.53
N LYS A 86 16.07 7.80 -13.34
CA LYS A 86 14.86 8.05 -14.16
C LYS A 86 14.36 9.49 -14.04
N LEU A 87 14.52 10.11 -12.88
CA LEU A 87 14.04 11.47 -12.58
C LEU A 87 15.14 12.54 -12.76
N ASN A 88 16.35 12.13 -13.15
CA ASN A 88 17.51 13.03 -13.33
C ASN A 88 17.82 13.87 -12.08
N VAL A 89 17.80 13.24 -10.92
CA VAL A 89 18.10 13.85 -9.62
C VAL A 89 19.07 12.97 -8.83
N ASN A 90 19.57 13.46 -7.70
CA ASN A 90 20.37 12.62 -6.81
C ASN A 90 19.50 11.73 -5.90
N LYS A 91 20.09 10.63 -5.41
CA LYS A 91 19.43 9.66 -4.53
C LYS A 91 18.88 10.30 -3.24
N LYS A 92 19.60 11.28 -2.68
CA LYS A 92 19.17 11.96 -1.44
C LYS A 92 17.88 12.74 -1.66
N THR A 93 17.72 13.37 -2.84
CA THR A 93 16.49 14.06 -3.23
C THR A 93 15.31 13.10 -3.25
N VAL A 94 15.45 11.93 -3.92
CA VAL A 94 14.40 10.91 -3.94
C VAL A 94 14.00 10.48 -2.53
N MET A 95 14.98 10.14 -1.68
CA MET A 95 14.73 9.69 -0.30
C MET A 95 13.99 10.76 0.52
N ARG A 96 14.41 12.03 0.42
CA ARG A 96 13.76 13.15 1.11
C ARG A 96 12.30 13.32 0.71
N TYR A 97 11.99 13.23 -0.60
CA TYR A 97 10.61 13.36 -1.05
C TYR A 97 9.74 12.15 -0.70
N LEU A 98 10.30 10.94 -0.72
CA LEU A 98 9.58 9.77 -0.23
C LEU A 98 9.23 9.90 1.25
N GLU A 99 10.18 10.35 2.09
CA GLU A 99 9.93 10.63 3.51
C GLU A 99 8.86 11.72 3.71
N LEU A 100 8.88 12.78 2.89
CA LEU A 100 7.83 13.81 2.93
C LEU A 100 6.46 13.23 2.59
N LEU A 101 6.37 12.42 1.53
CA LEU A 101 5.13 11.78 1.09
C LEU A 101 4.59 10.79 2.13
N GLU A 102 5.46 10.11 2.88
CA GLU A 102 5.07 9.26 4.02
C GLU A 102 4.51 10.10 5.17
N LYS A 103 5.16 11.21 5.53
CA LYS A 103 4.68 12.15 6.57
C LYS A 103 3.33 12.79 6.22
N CYS A 104 3.06 12.95 4.93
CA CYS A 104 1.77 13.46 4.43
C CYS A 104 0.72 12.36 4.23
N TYR A 105 0.97 11.13 4.64
CA TYR A 105 0.04 10.00 4.51
C TYR A 105 -0.42 9.74 3.07
N VAL A 106 0.42 9.99 2.08
CA VAL A 106 0.16 9.62 0.68
C VAL A 106 0.55 8.18 0.44
N ILE A 107 1.76 7.83 0.87
CA ILE A 107 2.35 6.49 0.79
C ILE A 107 2.84 6.03 2.16
N PHE A 108 3.18 4.77 2.27
CA PHE A 108 3.93 4.20 3.40
C PHE A 108 4.88 3.14 2.87
N SER A 109 5.95 2.86 3.63
CA SER A 109 6.90 1.82 3.30
C SER A 109 6.78 0.60 4.21
N LEU A 110 7.03 -0.59 3.65
CA LEU A 110 7.34 -1.78 4.42
C LEU A 110 8.81 -2.13 4.20
N HIS A 111 9.49 -2.44 5.30
CA HIS A 111 10.86 -2.93 5.29
C HIS A 111 10.89 -4.46 5.36
N GLY A 112 11.99 -5.06 4.91
CA GLY A 112 12.14 -6.49 4.96
C GLY A 112 12.41 -6.97 6.39
N PHE A 113 11.60 -7.89 6.92
CA PHE A 113 11.80 -8.48 8.23
C PHE A 113 13.15 -9.20 8.35
N SER A 114 13.88 -8.92 9.42
CA SER A 114 15.08 -9.64 9.82
C SER A 114 15.27 -9.50 11.34
N ARG A 115 15.67 -10.58 12.02
CA ARG A 115 16.06 -10.46 13.45
C ARG A 115 17.31 -9.60 13.67
N ASN A 116 18.07 -9.34 12.63
CA ASN A 116 19.18 -8.39 12.66
C ASN A 116 18.71 -7.03 12.10
N LEU A 117 18.50 -6.07 13.00
CA LEU A 117 18.02 -4.72 12.66
C LEU A 117 18.83 -4.04 11.55
N ARG A 118 20.14 -4.28 11.44
CA ARG A 118 20.96 -3.75 10.35
C ARG A 118 20.51 -4.29 8.99
N ASN A 119 20.07 -5.56 8.92
CA ASN A 119 19.61 -6.18 7.69
C ASN A 119 18.20 -5.71 7.29
N GLU A 120 17.38 -5.28 8.24
CA GLU A 120 16.05 -4.69 7.94
C GLU A 120 16.18 -3.39 7.15
N TYR A 121 17.08 -2.50 7.58
CA TYR A 121 17.32 -1.22 6.91
C TYR A 121 18.12 -1.31 5.61
N THR A 122 18.80 -2.40 5.35
CA THR A 122 19.63 -2.57 4.13
C THR A 122 18.87 -3.15 2.95
N LYS A 123 17.71 -3.77 3.18
CA LYS A 123 16.85 -4.27 2.11
C LYS A 123 16.10 -3.10 1.47
N SER A 124 15.92 -3.16 0.15
CA SER A 124 15.09 -2.20 -0.57
C SER A 124 13.66 -2.22 -0.01
N PRO A 125 13.10 -1.07 0.40
CA PRO A 125 11.74 -1.02 0.91
C PRO A 125 10.74 -1.24 -0.22
N ARG A 126 9.51 -1.63 0.15
CA ARG A 126 8.35 -1.64 -0.71
C ARG A 126 7.44 -0.49 -0.32
N TYR A 127 6.92 0.23 -1.31
CA TYR A 127 6.01 1.34 -1.08
C TYR A 127 4.59 0.96 -1.49
N TYR A 128 3.65 1.45 -0.69
CA TYR A 128 2.21 1.28 -0.85
C TYR A 128 1.52 2.64 -0.70
N PHE A 129 0.31 2.74 -1.23
CA PHE A 129 -0.53 3.93 -1.07
C PHE A 129 -1.53 3.72 0.05
N TRP A 130 -1.79 4.75 0.82
CA TRP A 130 -2.87 4.72 1.82
C TRP A 130 -4.25 4.59 1.20
N ASP A 131 -4.38 4.91 -0.10
CA ASP A 131 -5.65 4.82 -0.83
C ASP A 131 -5.42 4.37 -2.29
N ASN A 132 -6.20 3.38 -2.75
CA ASN A 132 -6.10 2.87 -4.11
C ASN A 132 -6.56 3.89 -5.17
N GLY A 133 -7.53 4.75 -4.86
CA GLY A 133 -8.01 5.79 -5.77
C GLY A 133 -6.93 6.81 -6.07
N ILE A 134 -6.15 7.19 -5.05
CA ILE A 134 -4.98 8.07 -5.23
C ILE A 134 -3.93 7.39 -6.12
N ARG A 135 -3.63 6.13 -5.88
CA ARG A 135 -2.72 5.37 -6.76
C ARG A 135 -3.23 5.35 -8.21
N ASN A 136 -4.52 5.08 -8.40
CA ASN A 136 -5.11 4.92 -9.73
C ASN A 136 -5.23 6.25 -10.48
N VAL A 137 -5.50 7.38 -9.82
CA VAL A 137 -5.52 8.70 -10.48
C VAL A 137 -4.15 9.14 -10.97
N LEU A 138 -3.07 8.76 -10.28
CA LEU A 138 -1.69 9.06 -10.68
C LEU A 138 -1.30 8.39 -12.00
N ILE A 139 -1.82 7.19 -12.26
CA ILE A 139 -1.57 6.45 -13.50
C ILE A 139 -2.74 6.51 -14.49
N SER A 140 -3.79 7.29 -14.15
CA SER A 140 -5.01 7.47 -14.98
C SER A 140 -5.68 6.15 -15.36
N ASN A 141 -5.73 5.17 -14.43
CA ASN A 141 -6.31 3.86 -14.69
C ASN A 141 -7.50 3.58 -13.77
N PHE A 142 -8.71 3.86 -14.27
CA PHE A 142 -10.00 3.58 -13.63
C PHE A 142 -10.79 2.48 -14.35
N ASN A 143 -10.11 1.66 -15.13
CA ASN A 143 -10.74 0.51 -15.79
C ASN A 143 -11.34 -0.44 -14.75
N SER A 144 -12.43 -1.10 -15.12
CA SER A 144 -13.02 -2.18 -14.34
C SER A 144 -12.01 -3.32 -14.12
N LEU A 145 -12.14 -4.06 -13.03
CA LEU A 145 -11.14 -5.05 -12.63
C LEU A 145 -10.87 -6.12 -13.68
N ASN A 146 -11.88 -6.51 -14.46
CA ASN A 146 -11.74 -7.51 -15.54
C ASN A 146 -10.88 -7.05 -16.74
N LEU A 147 -10.60 -5.75 -16.84
CA LEU A 147 -9.74 -5.15 -17.87
C LEU A 147 -8.35 -4.76 -17.34
N ARG A 148 -8.00 -5.23 -16.13
CA ARG A 148 -6.75 -4.86 -15.44
C ARG A 148 -5.87 -6.09 -15.22
N ASP A 149 -4.57 -5.90 -15.37
CA ASP A 149 -3.52 -6.88 -15.10
C ASP A 149 -2.90 -6.72 -13.69
N ASP A 150 -3.21 -5.63 -12.99
CA ASP A 150 -2.64 -5.27 -11.70
C ASP A 150 -3.56 -5.53 -10.49
N ILE A 151 -4.64 -6.31 -10.66
CA ILE A 151 -5.64 -6.59 -9.60
C ILE A 151 -4.98 -7.14 -8.33
N GLY A 152 -4.03 -8.08 -8.48
CA GLY A 152 -3.32 -8.66 -7.35
C GLY A 152 -2.59 -7.59 -6.52
N LYS A 153 -1.98 -6.61 -7.16
CA LYS A 153 -1.28 -5.50 -6.50
C LYS A 153 -2.24 -4.49 -5.86
N LEU A 154 -3.38 -4.21 -6.49
CA LEU A 154 -4.43 -3.40 -5.87
C LEU A 154 -5.01 -4.07 -4.64
N TRP A 155 -5.22 -5.38 -4.72
CA TRP A 155 -5.71 -6.19 -3.61
C TRP A 155 -4.73 -6.19 -2.43
N GLU A 156 -3.46 -6.47 -2.70
CA GLU A 156 -2.38 -6.43 -1.72
C GLU A 156 -2.31 -5.04 -1.04
N ASN A 157 -2.29 -3.96 -1.82
CA ASN A 157 -2.27 -2.60 -1.29
C ASN A 157 -3.48 -2.29 -0.40
N TYR A 158 -4.68 -2.66 -0.86
CA TYR A 158 -5.92 -2.46 -0.12
C TYR A 158 -5.89 -3.19 1.23
N CYS A 159 -5.57 -4.49 1.21
CA CYS A 159 -5.53 -5.28 2.43
C CYS A 159 -4.51 -4.76 3.44
N ILE A 160 -3.31 -4.40 2.99
CA ILE A 160 -2.25 -3.87 3.86
C ILE A 160 -2.67 -2.50 4.41
N SER A 161 -3.10 -1.57 3.56
CA SER A 161 -3.46 -0.22 4.01
C SER A 161 -4.62 -0.23 5.01
N GLU A 162 -5.68 -1.01 4.77
CA GLU A 162 -6.81 -1.12 5.70
C GLU A 162 -6.40 -1.82 7.00
N ARG A 163 -5.51 -2.82 6.94
CA ARG A 163 -4.99 -3.48 8.15
C ARG A 163 -4.16 -2.52 9.02
N LEU A 164 -3.30 -1.71 8.42
CA LEU A 164 -2.53 -0.70 9.15
C LEU A 164 -3.46 0.33 9.80
N LYS A 165 -4.49 0.80 9.09
CA LYS A 165 -5.50 1.72 9.63
C LYS A 165 -6.23 1.09 10.83
N LYS A 166 -6.68 -0.17 10.71
CA LYS A 166 -7.33 -0.91 11.80
C LYS A 166 -6.43 -0.97 13.03
N ASN A 167 -5.18 -1.38 12.87
CA ASN A 167 -4.24 -1.49 13.99
C ASN A 167 -4.02 -0.13 14.66
N HIS A 168 -3.92 0.94 13.86
CA HIS A 168 -3.78 2.30 14.37
C HIS A 168 -5.03 2.76 15.15
N TYR A 169 -6.24 2.56 14.60
CA TYR A 169 -7.50 2.94 15.27
C TYR A 169 -7.74 2.16 16.55
N ARG A 170 -7.31 0.91 16.60
CA ARG A 170 -7.40 0.06 17.79
C ARG A 170 -6.24 0.28 18.76
N GLN A 171 -5.33 1.22 18.45
CA GLN A 171 -4.13 1.51 19.25
C GLN A 171 -3.28 0.26 19.55
N GLN A 172 -3.24 -0.67 18.60
CA GLN A 172 -2.45 -1.89 18.70
C GLN A 172 -0.99 -1.58 18.35
N MET A 173 -0.07 -1.95 19.25
CA MET A 173 1.37 -1.85 18.99
C MET A 173 1.82 -3.05 18.17
N VAL A 174 1.85 -2.89 16.84
CA VAL A 174 2.23 -3.91 15.88
C VAL A 174 3.28 -3.34 14.94
N ASN A 175 4.39 -4.03 14.77
CA ASN A 175 5.37 -3.71 13.74
C ASN A 175 5.01 -4.44 12.45
N HIS A 176 5.20 -3.77 11.30
CA HIS A 176 4.81 -4.29 10.00
C HIS A 176 6.02 -4.39 9.09
N TYR A 177 6.17 -5.53 8.43
CA TYR A 177 7.27 -5.85 7.53
C TYR A 177 6.77 -6.68 6.35
N PHE A 178 7.58 -6.85 5.31
CA PHE A 178 7.47 -7.98 4.40
C PHE A 178 8.60 -8.98 4.69
N TRP A 179 8.46 -10.21 4.22
CA TRP A 179 9.53 -11.19 4.37
C TRP A 179 9.92 -11.80 3.03
N ARG A 180 11.23 -11.95 2.81
CA ARG A 180 11.76 -12.53 1.58
C ARG A 180 13.08 -13.24 1.83
N THR A 181 13.25 -14.43 1.22
CA THR A 181 14.50 -15.18 1.19
C THR A 181 15.31 -14.88 -0.07
N TYR A 182 16.58 -15.29 -0.07
CA TYR A 182 17.42 -15.26 -1.27
C TYR A 182 16.82 -16.13 -2.41
N ASP A 183 16.14 -17.24 -2.07
CA ASP A 183 15.46 -18.13 -3.02
C ASP A 183 14.12 -17.58 -3.51
N LYS A 184 13.85 -16.29 -3.29
CA LYS A 184 12.63 -15.57 -3.73
C LYS A 184 11.33 -16.13 -3.14
N LYS A 185 11.37 -16.78 -1.98
CA LYS A 185 10.16 -17.07 -1.21
C LYS A 185 9.75 -15.80 -0.49
N GLU A 186 8.48 -15.43 -0.58
CA GLU A 186 7.98 -14.17 -0.05
C GLU A 186 6.76 -14.38 0.84
N ILE A 187 6.56 -13.45 1.77
CA ILE A 187 5.31 -13.23 2.50
C ILE A 187 5.03 -11.72 2.39
N ASP A 188 3.81 -11.39 1.97
CA ASP A 188 3.46 -10.02 1.61
C ASP A 188 3.46 -9.08 2.83
N LEU A 189 2.94 -9.54 3.96
CA LEU A 189 2.91 -8.80 5.22
C LEU A 189 3.29 -9.72 6.39
N ILE A 190 4.18 -9.23 7.25
CA ILE A 190 4.46 -9.79 8.57
C ILE A 190 3.98 -8.78 9.62
N GLU A 191 3.19 -9.23 10.55
CA GLU A 191 2.90 -8.51 11.80
C GLU A 191 3.71 -9.11 12.95
N GLU A 192 4.43 -8.27 13.67
CA GLU A 192 5.15 -8.62 14.88
C GLU A 192 4.50 -7.93 16.07
N ALA A 193 4.01 -8.68 17.00
CA ALA A 193 3.40 -8.21 18.24
C ALA A 193 3.65 -9.18 19.38
N GLY A 194 4.09 -8.66 20.53
CA GLY A 194 4.27 -9.48 21.75
C GLY A 194 5.24 -10.65 21.58
N GLY A 195 6.23 -10.55 20.67
CA GLY A 195 7.19 -11.63 20.38
C GLY A 195 6.68 -12.70 19.41
N SER A 196 5.44 -12.58 18.92
CA SER A 196 4.84 -13.48 17.93
C SER A 196 4.89 -12.85 16.54
N LEU A 197 5.01 -13.68 15.51
CA LEU A 197 5.03 -13.28 14.11
C LEU A 197 3.82 -13.87 13.38
N THR A 198 3.01 -13.06 12.74
CA THR A 198 1.95 -13.54 11.86
C THR A 198 2.24 -13.10 10.43
N GLY A 199 2.43 -14.06 9.53
CA GLY A 199 2.60 -13.84 8.09
C GLY A 199 1.27 -13.86 7.36
N PHE A 200 1.07 -12.93 6.42
CA PHE A 200 -0.12 -12.85 5.58
C PHE A 200 0.29 -12.85 4.11
N GLU A 201 -0.43 -13.65 3.33
CA GLU A 201 -0.36 -13.70 1.87
C GLU A 201 -1.69 -13.24 1.30
N PHE A 202 -1.70 -12.36 0.32
CA PHE A 202 -2.90 -11.80 -0.27
C PHE A 202 -3.21 -12.43 -1.62
N LYS A 203 -4.37 -13.07 -1.77
CA LYS A 203 -4.80 -13.73 -3.00
C LYS A 203 -6.15 -13.20 -3.46
N TRP A 204 -6.18 -12.56 -4.62
CA TRP A 204 -7.44 -12.13 -5.24
C TRP A 204 -8.27 -13.31 -5.74
N ALA A 205 -7.63 -14.21 -6.47
CA ALA A 205 -8.27 -15.43 -6.95
C ALA A 205 -8.09 -16.58 -5.94
N GLU A 206 -9.03 -17.51 -5.93
CA GLU A 206 -8.89 -18.76 -5.18
C GLU A 206 -7.64 -19.50 -5.66
N SER A 207 -6.73 -19.72 -4.77
CA SER A 207 -5.52 -20.51 -5.03
C SER A 207 -5.17 -21.33 -3.79
N LYS A 208 -4.63 -22.53 -4.01
CA LYS A 208 -4.06 -23.29 -2.88
C LYS A 208 -2.79 -22.59 -2.43
N PRO A 209 -2.76 -22.05 -1.20
CA PRO A 209 -1.59 -21.33 -0.71
C PRO A 209 -0.40 -22.27 -0.55
N LYS A 210 0.76 -21.82 -0.96
CA LYS A 210 2.01 -22.51 -0.63
C LYS A 210 2.41 -22.12 0.79
N ILE A 211 2.26 -23.04 1.75
CA ILE A 211 2.66 -22.82 3.14
C ILE A 211 4.17 -22.52 3.17
N PRO A 212 4.61 -21.39 3.71
CA PRO A 212 6.03 -21.03 3.77
C PRO A 212 6.76 -21.78 4.90
N LYS A 213 6.96 -23.09 4.72
CA LYS A 213 7.60 -23.95 5.71
C LYS A 213 8.91 -23.38 6.26
N HIS A 214 9.68 -22.70 5.41
CA HIS A 214 10.94 -22.09 5.83
C HIS A 214 10.71 -20.98 6.87
N PHE A 215 9.69 -20.13 6.68
CA PHE A 215 9.33 -19.09 7.65
C PHE A 215 8.89 -19.71 8.98
N LEU A 216 7.94 -20.65 8.95
CA LEU A 216 7.43 -21.32 10.15
C LEU A 216 8.50 -22.10 10.93
N ASN A 217 9.48 -22.67 10.23
CA ASN A 217 10.57 -23.42 10.87
C ASN A 217 11.71 -22.50 11.37
N SER A 218 11.80 -21.25 10.88
CA SER A 218 12.88 -20.32 11.23
C SER A 218 12.53 -19.42 12.41
N TYR A 219 11.25 -19.29 12.72
CA TYR A 219 10.79 -18.38 13.77
C TYR A 219 9.81 -19.10 14.70
N ASP A 220 10.21 -19.24 15.96
CA ASP A 220 9.32 -19.73 17.01
C ASP A 220 8.14 -18.77 17.19
N HIS A 221 6.96 -19.28 17.52
CA HIS A 221 5.73 -18.52 17.67
C HIS A 221 5.31 -17.76 16.39
N SER A 222 5.53 -18.39 15.22
CA SER A 222 5.09 -17.85 13.94
C SER A 222 3.82 -18.55 13.45
N GLU A 223 2.93 -17.77 12.84
CA GLU A 223 1.71 -18.23 12.15
C GLU A 223 1.70 -17.73 10.70
N PHE A 224 0.91 -18.40 9.86
CA PHE A 224 0.71 -17.99 8.48
C PHE A 224 -0.76 -18.06 8.09
N LYS A 225 -1.28 -17.00 7.48
CA LYS A 225 -2.67 -16.87 7.05
C LYS A 225 -2.76 -16.38 5.60
N VAL A 226 -3.74 -16.86 4.87
CA VAL A 226 -4.05 -16.38 3.53
C VAL A 226 -5.32 -15.56 3.57
N ILE A 227 -5.23 -14.35 3.06
CA ILE A 227 -6.33 -13.40 2.99
C ILE A 227 -6.85 -13.35 1.55
N ASN A 228 -8.12 -13.62 1.38
CA ASN A 228 -8.82 -13.63 0.12
C ASN A 228 -10.15 -12.88 0.23
N ARG A 229 -10.94 -12.87 -0.84
CA ARG A 229 -12.24 -12.17 -0.89
C ARG A 229 -13.29 -12.70 0.09
N GLU A 230 -13.11 -13.89 0.64
CA GLU A 230 -14.06 -14.50 1.57
C GLU A 230 -13.82 -14.11 3.03
N ASN A 231 -12.54 -13.92 3.40
CA ASN A 231 -12.13 -13.71 4.80
C ASN A 231 -11.50 -12.34 5.09
N TYR A 232 -11.39 -11.45 4.08
CA TYR A 232 -10.71 -10.17 4.26
C TYR A 232 -11.42 -9.23 5.24
N LEU A 233 -12.74 -9.31 5.36
CA LEU A 233 -13.48 -8.44 6.28
C LEU A 233 -13.04 -8.67 7.73
N ASP A 234 -12.88 -9.91 8.18
CA ASP A 234 -12.38 -10.23 9.53
C ASP A 234 -10.94 -9.72 9.73
N PHE A 235 -10.19 -9.62 8.64
CA PHE A 235 -8.82 -9.14 8.66
C PHE A 235 -8.73 -7.62 8.80
N ILE A 236 -9.61 -6.86 8.12
CA ILE A 236 -9.57 -5.39 8.07
C ILE A 236 -10.59 -4.69 8.99
N ALA A 237 -11.63 -5.37 9.49
CA ALA A 237 -12.71 -4.80 10.33
C ALA A 237 -12.42 -4.85 11.84
#